data_5cd5c3347d2c3a022b11f7355b7f90a0
#
_entry.id   5cd5c3347d2c3a022b11f7355b7f90a0
#
_cell.length_a   1.000
_cell.length_b   1.000
_cell.length_c   1.000
_cell.angle_alpha   90.00
_cell.angle_beta   90.00
_cell.angle_gamma   90.00
#
_symmetry.space_group_name_H-M   'P 1'
#
loop_
_entity.id
_entity.type
_entity.pdbx_description
1 polymer ?
#
loop_
_entity_poly.entity_id
_entity_poly.type
_entity_poly.pdbx_seq_one_letter_code
_entity_poly.pdbx_strand_id
1 'polypeptide(L)'
;ADGFRDYFVQLTECEPARAAKFGMDHYTWLCINPKEAQDVAFARDVMKLIPEFIDRPNVLGIGEIGLNRNTSHEMTIFEEHLDLAVRLNQLVLIHTPHLEDKLKGTVMILSALKNRPDLDPCRVLVDHCEEHTFPLVKEAGYWAGLTLYPTSKLNPKRAADILELYGMDRVWANSAADW
;
A
#
# COMPACT_ATOMS: atom_id res chain seq x y z
N ALA A 1 2.54 -0.49 21.00
CA ALA A 1 1.38 -1.13 20.33
C ALA A 1 0.05 -0.46 20.69
N ASP A 2 -0.15 0.03 21.94
CA ASP A 2 -1.45 0.58 22.40
C ASP A 2 -1.94 1.75 21.54
N GLY A 3 -1.07 2.70 21.19
CA GLY A 3 -1.43 3.80 20.30
C GLY A 3 -1.87 3.35 18.89
N PHE A 4 -1.34 2.24 18.38
CA PHE A 4 -1.81 1.64 17.12
C PHE A 4 -3.18 0.95 17.29
N ARG A 5 -3.45 0.34 18.43
CA ARG A 5 -4.79 -0.18 18.73
C ARG A 5 -5.82 0.94 18.72
N ASP A 6 -5.55 2.04 19.41
CA ASP A 6 -6.44 3.21 19.41
C ASP A 6 -6.63 3.78 18.01
N TYR A 7 -5.56 3.83 17.21
CA TYR A 7 -5.62 4.27 15.83
C TYR A 7 -6.47 3.34 14.94
N PHE A 8 -6.33 2.02 15.09
CA PHE A 8 -7.17 1.07 14.36
C PHE A 8 -8.65 1.17 14.77
N VAL A 9 -8.94 1.37 16.06
CA VAL A 9 -10.30 1.69 16.51
C VAL A 9 -10.82 2.97 15.86
N GLN A 10 -10.01 4.02 15.82
CA GLN A 10 -10.38 5.27 15.17
C GLN A 10 -10.74 5.05 13.70
N LEU A 11 -9.87 4.38 12.92
CA LEU A 11 -10.07 4.13 11.49
C LEU A 11 -11.29 3.24 11.21
N THR A 12 -11.57 2.29 12.08
CA THR A 12 -12.61 1.27 11.81
C THR A 12 -13.96 1.60 12.42
N GLU A 13 -14.03 2.48 13.42
CA GLU A 13 -15.27 2.83 14.13
C GLU A 13 -15.61 4.32 14.05
N CYS A 14 -14.65 5.21 14.32
CA CYS A 14 -14.93 6.63 14.42
C CYS A 14 -15.00 7.32 13.05
N GLU A 15 -14.03 7.03 12.16
CA GLU A 15 -13.96 7.68 10.85
C GLU A 15 -15.14 7.32 9.93
N PRO A 16 -15.64 6.08 9.88
CA PRO A 16 -16.87 5.78 9.12
C PRO A 16 -18.06 6.60 9.60
N ALA A 17 -18.24 6.70 10.92
CA ALA A 17 -19.34 7.49 11.50
C ALA A 17 -19.19 9.00 11.24
N ARG A 18 -17.94 9.49 11.17
CA ARG A 18 -17.65 10.89 10.84
C ARG A 18 -17.93 11.17 9.36
N ALA A 19 -17.42 10.32 8.46
CA ALA A 19 -17.59 10.47 7.02
C ALA A 19 -19.06 10.40 6.59
N ALA A 20 -19.84 9.50 7.19
CA ALA A 20 -21.26 9.36 6.93
C ALA A 20 -22.06 10.63 7.16
N LYS A 21 -21.65 11.52 8.10
CA LYS A 21 -22.28 12.82 8.33
C LYS A 21 -22.17 13.76 7.13
N PHE A 22 -21.21 13.50 6.24
CA PHE A 22 -20.97 14.27 5.02
C PHE A 22 -21.40 13.50 3.76
N GLY A 23 -22.13 12.39 3.91
CA GLY A 23 -22.61 11.56 2.80
C GLY A 23 -21.49 10.79 2.10
N MET A 24 -20.40 10.46 2.82
CA MET A 24 -19.26 9.72 2.30
C MET A 24 -19.13 8.35 2.98
N ASP A 25 -18.80 7.33 2.21
CA ASP A 25 -18.34 6.05 2.74
C ASP A 25 -16.84 6.12 3.02
N HIS A 26 -16.44 5.61 4.19
CA HIS A 26 -15.03 5.55 4.59
C HIS A 26 -14.53 4.11 4.61
N TYR A 27 -13.45 3.88 3.89
CA TYR A 27 -12.73 2.60 3.89
C TYR A 27 -11.28 2.82 4.33
N THR A 28 -10.68 1.78 4.89
CA THR A 28 -9.30 1.84 5.38
C THR A 28 -8.51 0.58 5.06
N TRP A 29 -7.18 0.72 5.11
CA TRP A 29 -6.22 -0.35 5.07
C TRP A 29 -5.50 -0.43 6.40
N LEU A 30 -5.06 -1.61 6.82
CA LEU A 30 -4.38 -1.79 8.11
C LEU A 30 -2.97 -2.33 7.90
N CYS A 31 -2.00 -1.68 8.52
CA CYS A 31 -0.60 -2.12 8.52
C CYS A 31 0.21 -1.39 9.60
N ILE A 32 1.50 -1.69 9.66
CA ILE A 32 2.51 -0.71 10.06
C ILE A 32 3.21 -0.19 8.81
N ASN A 33 3.21 1.12 8.62
CA ASN A 33 3.77 1.77 7.43
C ASN A 33 5.29 1.54 7.36
N PRO A 34 5.89 1.38 6.15
CA PRO A 34 7.34 1.17 6.01
C PRO A 34 8.21 2.25 6.67
N LYS A 35 7.72 3.48 6.82
CA LYS A 35 8.45 4.53 7.55
C LYS A 35 8.71 4.18 9.03
N GLU A 36 7.88 3.35 9.62
CA GLU A 36 7.93 2.93 11.03
C GLU A 36 8.49 1.51 11.21
N ALA A 37 8.79 0.81 10.11
CA ALA A 37 9.26 -0.57 10.10
C ALA A 37 10.75 -0.75 10.51
N GLN A 38 11.45 0.32 10.86
CA GLN A 38 12.86 0.25 11.28
C GLN A 38 13.04 -0.48 12.62
N ASP A 39 12.06 -0.36 13.53
CA ASP A 39 11.99 -1.19 14.73
C ASP A 39 11.16 -2.44 14.42
N VAL A 40 11.85 -3.50 14.04
CA VAL A 40 11.24 -4.78 13.65
C VAL A 40 10.45 -5.42 14.80
N ALA A 41 10.91 -5.29 16.05
CA ALA A 41 10.20 -5.85 17.19
C ALA A 41 8.87 -5.13 17.42
N PHE A 42 8.90 -3.81 17.41
CA PHE A 42 7.70 -2.97 17.51
C PHE A 42 6.74 -3.22 16.34
N ALA A 43 7.27 -3.30 15.10
CA ALA A 43 6.46 -3.58 13.92
C ALA A 43 5.69 -4.91 14.05
N ARG A 44 6.35 -5.97 14.51
CA ARG A 44 5.71 -7.25 14.77
C ARG A 44 4.62 -7.20 15.85
N ASP A 45 4.83 -6.37 16.89
CA ASP A 45 3.79 -6.20 17.92
C ASP A 45 2.56 -5.47 17.39
N VAL A 46 2.72 -4.51 16.48
CA VAL A 46 1.61 -3.86 15.78
C VAL A 46 0.92 -4.85 14.84
N MET A 47 1.67 -5.62 14.07
CA MET A 47 1.11 -6.61 13.14
C MET A 47 0.23 -7.67 13.83
N LYS A 48 0.51 -8.01 15.09
CA LYS A 48 -0.34 -8.92 15.89
C LYS A 48 -1.74 -8.37 16.15
N LEU A 49 -1.93 -7.05 16.06
CA LEU A 49 -3.24 -6.42 16.24
C LEU A 49 -4.13 -6.52 14.99
N ILE A 50 -3.53 -6.59 13.79
CA ILE A 50 -4.28 -6.54 12.52
C ILE A 50 -5.41 -7.58 12.46
N PRO A 51 -5.22 -8.86 12.85
CA PRO A 51 -6.27 -9.86 12.81
C PRO A 51 -7.51 -9.53 13.65
N GLU A 52 -7.39 -8.66 14.65
CA GLU A 52 -8.53 -8.26 15.49
C GLU A 52 -9.47 -7.28 14.79
N PHE A 53 -9.00 -6.62 13.74
CA PHE A 53 -9.71 -5.55 13.04
C PHE A 53 -10.00 -5.84 11.56
N ILE A 54 -9.31 -6.82 10.97
CA ILE A 54 -9.29 -7.03 9.51
C ILE A 54 -10.64 -7.39 8.90
N ASP A 55 -11.51 -8.06 9.66
CA ASP A 55 -12.83 -8.48 9.20
C ASP A 55 -13.91 -7.40 9.35
N ARG A 56 -13.54 -6.19 9.72
CA ARG A 56 -14.49 -5.08 9.82
C ARG A 56 -14.95 -4.64 8.42
N PRO A 57 -16.23 -4.27 8.24
CA PRO A 57 -16.82 -4.07 6.91
C PRO A 57 -16.22 -2.91 6.11
N ASN A 58 -15.53 -2.00 6.77
CA ASN A 58 -14.85 -0.87 6.13
C ASN A 58 -13.33 -1.09 5.96
N VAL A 59 -12.80 -2.26 6.29
CA VAL A 59 -11.40 -2.61 6.06
C VAL A 59 -11.28 -3.33 4.73
N LEU A 60 -10.46 -2.76 3.82
CA LEU A 60 -10.25 -3.30 2.48
C LEU A 60 -9.18 -4.40 2.43
N GLY A 61 -8.20 -4.35 3.34
CA GLY A 61 -7.10 -5.29 3.36
C GLY A 61 -5.88 -4.78 4.11
N ILE A 62 -4.72 -5.32 3.77
CA ILE A 62 -3.43 -5.00 4.37
C ILE A 62 -2.70 -3.98 3.51
N GLY A 63 -2.39 -2.82 4.09
CA GLY A 63 -1.67 -1.73 3.43
C GLY A 63 -1.72 -0.43 4.23
N GLU A 64 -0.87 0.46 3.92
CA GLU A 64 0.15 0.58 2.89
C GLU A 64 1.46 -0.06 3.39
N ILE A 65 1.85 -1.20 2.84
CA ILE A 65 3.09 -1.92 3.19
C ILE A 65 4.16 -1.68 2.12
N GLY A 66 5.41 -2.05 2.34
CA GLY A 66 6.44 -1.93 1.30
C GLY A 66 7.74 -1.31 1.78
N LEU A 67 8.35 -0.44 0.94
CA LEU A 67 9.65 0.15 1.19
C LEU A 67 9.60 1.68 1.16
N ASN A 68 10.33 2.33 2.07
CA ASN A 68 10.49 3.78 2.11
C ASN A 68 11.95 4.20 1.89
N ARG A 69 12.90 3.51 2.52
CA ARG A 69 14.36 3.74 2.45
C ARG A 69 15.14 2.57 1.86
N ASN A 70 14.46 1.55 1.37
CA ASN A 70 15.04 0.32 0.82
C ASN A 70 15.93 -0.43 1.82
N THR A 71 15.60 -0.40 3.10
CA THR A 71 16.36 -1.10 4.14
C THR A 71 15.98 -2.57 4.27
N SER A 72 16.88 -3.37 4.86
CA SER A 72 16.59 -4.78 5.15
C SER A 72 15.48 -4.95 6.19
N HIS A 73 15.35 -4.03 7.15
CA HIS A 73 14.27 -4.05 8.15
C HIS A 73 12.90 -3.85 7.49
N GLU A 74 12.79 -2.86 6.60
CA GLU A 74 11.56 -2.66 5.81
C GLU A 74 11.21 -3.88 4.98
N MET A 75 12.21 -4.50 4.32
CA MET A 75 11.99 -5.72 3.53
C MET A 75 11.50 -6.87 4.40
N THR A 76 12.10 -7.08 5.58
CA THR A 76 11.66 -8.11 6.52
C THR A 76 10.18 -7.92 6.91
N ILE A 77 9.81 -6.70 7.30
CA ILE A 77 8.43 -6.40 7.71
C ILE A 77 7.47 -6.46 6.50
N PHE A 78 7.92 -6.06 5.32
CA PHE A 78 7.13 -6.20 4.09
C PHE A 78 6.81 -7.67 3.79
N GLU A 79 7.80 -8.56 3.83
CA GLU A 79 7.59 -9.99 3.59
C GLU A 79 6.67 -10.62 4.65
N GLU A 80 6.83 -10.26 5.92
CA GLU A 80 5.95 -10.72 7.00
C GLU A 80 4.49 -10.23 6.84
N HIS A 81 4.29 -9.03 6.29
CA HIS A 81 2.94 -8.56 5.92
C HIS A 81 2.35 -9.34 4.75
N LEU A 82 3.15 -9.72 3.75
CA LEU A 82 2.68 -10.58 2.67
C LEU A 82 2.24 -11.95 3.20
N ASP A 83 3.00 -12.52 4.15
CA ASP A 83 2.60 -13.76 4.84
C ASP A 83 1.27 -13.61 5.58
N LEU A 84 1.08 -12.46 6.24
CA LEU A 84 -0.16 -12.14 6.93
C LEU A 84 -1.33 -12.00 5.94
N ALA A 85 -1.12 -11.32 4.82
CA ALA A 85 -2.13 -11.12 3.79
C ALA A 85 -2.59 -12.43 3.16
N VAL A 86 -1.67 -13.34 2.86
CA VAL A 86 -1.98 -14.69 2.35
C VAL A 86 -2.79 -15.47 3.39
N ARG A 87 -2.30 -15.52 4.63
CA ARG A 87 -2.94 -16.27 5.72
C ARG A 87 -4.36 -15.80 5.99
N LEU A 88 -4.62 -14.50 5.90
CA LEU A 88 -5.93 -13.88 6.14
C LEU A 88 -6.75 -13.68 4.85
N ASN A 89 -6.23 -14.11 3.69
CA ASN A 89 -6.86 -13.95 2.38
C ASN A 89 -7.25 -12.49 2.07
N GLN A 90 -6.35 -11.54 2.29
CA GLN A 90 -6.62 -10.11 2.17
C GLN A 90 -6.09 -9.50 0.86
N LEU A 91 -6.67 -8.36 0.46
CA LEU A 91 -6.09 -7.48 -0.56
C LEU A 91 -4.80 -6.86 -0.02
N VAL A 92 -3.90 -6.48 -0.94
CA VAL A 92 -2.61 -5.87 -0.59
C VAL A 92 -2.41 -4.54 -1.31
N LEU A 93 -2.11 -3.49 -0.53
CA LEU A 93 -1.70 -2.18 -1.05
C LEU A 93 -0.23 -1.94 -0.70
N ILE A 94 0.58 -1.68 -1.72
CA ILE A 94 2.04 -1.59 -1.59
C ILE A 94 2.54 -0.18 -1.89
N HIS A 95 3.28 0.38 -0.94
CA HIS A 95 4.02 1.63 -1.05
C HIS A 95 5.37 1.43 -1.74
N THR A 96 5.67 2.22 -2.77
CA THR A 96 7.01 2.32 -3.34
C THR A 96 7.73 3.57 -2.82
N PRO A 97 9.07 3.56 -2.69
CA PRO A 97 9.82 4.68 -2.15
C PRO A 97 9.53 6.02 -2.85
N HIS A 98 9.53 7.11 -2.10
CA HIS A 98 9.32 8.45 -2.65
C HIS A 98 10.62 9.27 -2.71
N LEU A 99 11.42 9.26 -1.66
CA LEU A 99 12.63 10.07 -1.54
C LEU A 99 13.93 9.30 -1.81
N GLU A 100 13.90 7.97 -1.68
CA GLU A 100 15.02 7.10 -1.99
C GLU A 100 14.92 6.61 -3.45
N ASP A 101 15.90 5.82 -3.89
CA ASP A 101 15.91 5.20 -5.21
C ASP A 101 14.62 4.37 -5.44
N LYS A 102 13.64 5.01 -6.04
CA LYS A 102 12.32 4.45 -6.33
C LYS A 102 12.41 3.25 -7.26
N LEU A 103 13.25 3.34 -8.31
CA LEU A 103 13.41 2.24 -9.26
C LEU A 103 13.97 1.00 -8.57
N LYS A 104 15.02 1.16 -7.77
CA LYS A 104 15.60 0.08 -6.97
C LYS A 104 14.57 -0.52 -6.02
N GLY A 105 13.86 0.31 -5.27
CA GLY A 105 12.84 -0.16 -4.32
C GLY A 105 11.69 -0.89 -5.01
N THR A 106 11.22 -0.40 -6.15
CA THR A 106 10.18 -1.08 -6.95
C THR A 106 10.68 -2.43 -7.45
N VAL A 107 11.92 -2.53 -7.95
CA VAL A 107 12.52 -3.80 -8.40
C VAL A 107 12.65 -4.78 -7.22
N MET A 108 13.04 -4.32 -6.03
CA MET A 108 13.11 -5.16 -4.83
C MET A 108 11.72 -5.71 -4.45
N ILE A 109 10.69 -4.86 -4.45
CA ILE A 109 9.29 -5.26 -4.20
C ILE A 109 8.83 -6.30 -5.22
N LEU A 110 9.01 -6.03 -6.52
CA LEU A 110 8.60 -6.96 -7.58
C LEU A 110 9.36 -8.29 -7.51
N SER A 111 10.63 -8.27 -7.10
CA SER A 111 11.42 -9.49 -6.88
C SER A 111 10.85 -10.33 -5.72
N ALA A 112 10.47 -9.68 -4.61
CA ALA A 112 9.83 -10.37 -3.50
C ALA A 112 8.47 -10.97 -3.91
N LEU A 113 7.64 -10.19 -4.61
CA LEU A 113 6.33 -10.65 -5.10
C LEU A 113 6.45 -11.82 -6.10
N LYS A 114 7.45 -11.82 -6.97
CA LYS A 114 7.72 -12.92 -7.93
C LYS A 114 7.95 -14.25 -7.23
N ASN A 115 8.49 -14.24 -6.03
CA ASN A 115 8.75 -15.42 -5.22
C ASN A 115 7.52 -15.87 -4.39
N ARG A 116 6.34 -15.26 -4.64
CA ARG A 116 5.09 -15.50 -3.90
C ARG A 116 3.98 -16.00 -4.83
N PRO A 117 4.08 -17.27 -5.30
CA PRO A 117 3.03 -17.85 -6.15
C PRO A 117 1.69 -18.05 -5.42
N ASP A 118 1.69 -17.92 -4.12
CA ASP A 118 0.54 -17.94 -3.22
C ASP A 118 -0.27 -16.62 -3.18
N LEU A 119 0.27 -15.53 -3.78
CA LEU A 119 -0.43 -14.26 -3.97
C LEU A 119 -1.07 -14.19 -5.35
N ASP A 120 -2.37 -13.90 -5.41
CA ASP A 120 -3.05 -13.57 -6.65
C ASP A 120 -2.67 -12.14 -7.09
N PRO A 121 -2.03 -11.95 -8.27
CA PRO A 121 -1.67 -10.63 -8.77
C PRO A 121 -2.85 -9.67 -8.93
N CYS A 122 -4.06 -10.20 -9.15
CA CYS A 122 -5.27 -9.39 -9.24
C CYS A 122 -5.69 -8.76 -7.90
N ARG A 123 -5.08 -9.20 -6.79
CA ARG A 123 -5.37 -8.73 -5.43
C ARG A 123 -4.25 -7.85 -4.86
N VAL A 124 -3.26 -7.49 -5.69
CA VAL A 124 -2.10 -6.69 -5.28
C VAL A 124 -2.05 -5.40 -6.08
N LEU A 125 -2.05 -4.26 -5.37
CA LEU A 125 -1.87 -2.93 -5.92
C LEU A 125 -0.51 -2.39 -5.51
N VAL A 126 0.34 -2.05 -6.47
CA VAL A 126 1.62 -1.37 -6.28
C VAL A 126 1.43 0.11 -6.57
N ASP A 127 1.44 0.93 -5.53
CA ASP A 127 1.13 2.36 -5.62
C ASP A 127 2.37 3.26 -5.79
N HIS A 128 2.10 4.52 -6.05
CA HIS A 128 3.08 5.59 -6.31
C HIS A 128 3.97 5.32 -7.53
N CYS A 129 3.44 4.64 -8.54
CA CYS A 129 4.16 4.43 -9.80
C CYS A 129 4.42 5.76 -10.53
N GLU A 130 5.53 5.80 -11.24
CA GLU A 130 5.95 6.90 -12.11
C GLU A 130 6.35 6.34 -13.48
N GLU A 131 6.73 7.19 -14.43
CA GLU A 131 7.00 6.82 -15.83
C GLU A 131 7.93 5.60 -15.99
N HIS A 132 8.93 5.47 -15.12
CA HIS A 132 9.93 4.40 -15.19
C HIS A 132 9.60 3.17 -14.36
N THR A 133 8.65 3.24 -13.44
CA THR A 133 8.22 2.10 -12.60
C THR A 133 6.89 1.51 -13.02
N PHE A 134 6.01 2.30 -13.60
CA PHE A 134 4.70 1.87 -14.08
C PHE A 134 4.77 0.67 -15.05
N PRO A 135 5.60 0.70 -16.12
CA PRO A 135 5.69 -0.43 -17.03
C PRO A 135 6.17 -1.72 -16.34
N LEU A 136 7.08 -1.62 -15.38
CA LEU A 136 7.59 -2.79 -14.65
C LEU A 136 6.48 -3.47 -13.85
N VAL A 137 5.63 -2.69 -13.18
CA VAL A 137 4.48 -3.21 -12.41
C VAL A 137 3.45 -3.85 -13.33
N LYS A 138 3.17 -3.22 -14.47
CA LYS A 138 2.23 -3.74 -15.49
C LYS A 138 2.73 -5.05 -16.09
N GLU A 139 4.01 -5.12 -16.48
CA GLU A 139 4.63 -6.32 -17.03
C GLU A 139 4.65 -7.48 -16.03
N ALA A 140 4.78 -7.18 -14.74
CA ALA A 140 4.69 -8.16 -13.67
C ALA A 140 3.24 -8.63 -13.38
N GLY A 141 2.22 -8.01 -13.99
CA GLY A 141 0.82 -8.42 -13.91
C GLY A 141 0.04 -7.87 -12.71
N TYR A 142 0.61 -6.94 -11.95
CA TYR A 142 -0.04 -6.31 -10.80
C TYR A 142 -0.86 -5.08 -11.19
N TRP A 143 -1.71 -4.61 -10.29
CA TRP A 143 -2.35 -3.30 -10.41
C TRP A 143 -1.32 -2.21 -10.18
N ALA A 144 -1.30 -1.20 -11.04
CA ALA A 144 -0.39 -0.05 -10.93
C ALA A 144 -1.16 1.18 -10.44
N GLY A 145 -0.72 1.73 -9.31
CA GLY A 145 -1.29 2.94 -8.71
C GLY A 145 -0.57 4.20 -9.15
N LEU A 146 -1.33 5.20 -9.58
CA LEU A 146 -0.88 6.54 -9.92
C LEU A 146 -1.38 7.51 -8.85
N THR A 147 -0.49 8.04 -8.04
CA THR A 147 -0.82 9.02 -7.01
C THR A 147 -0.63 10.42 -7.55
N LEU A 148 -1.73 11.17 -7.64
CA LEU A 148 -1.71 12.55 -8.12
C LEU A 148 -1.59 13.52 -6.96
N TYR A 149 -0.53 14.31 -6.98
CA TYR A 149 -0.32 15.40 -6.04
C TYR A 149 0.47 16.54 -6.70
N PRO A 150 0.01 17.80 -6.61
CA PRO A 150 0.54 18.88 -7.46
C PRO A 150 2.02 19.16 -7.30
N THR A 151 2.60 18.92 -6.12
CA THR A 151 3.93 19.41 -5.76
C THR A 151 4.98 18.33 -5.54
N SER A 152 4.60 17.09 -5.32
CA SER A 152 5.55 16.06 -4.85
C SER A 152 5.40 14.67 -5.48
N LYS A 153 4.38 14.46 -6.31
CA LYS A 153 4.12 13.18 -6.98
C LYS A 153 3.78 13.44 -8.46
N LEU A 154 2.94 12.63 -9.07
CA LEU A 154 2.52 12.89 -10.45
C LEU A 154 1.56 14.09 -10.52
N ASN A 155 1.80 15.00 -11.44
CA ASN A 155 0.77 15.94 -11.83
C ASN A 155 -0.19 15.28 -12.86
N PRO A 156 -1.38 15.84 -13.10
CA PRO A 156 -2.36 15.24 -14.02
C PRO A 156 -1.85 15.00 -15.44
N LYS A 157 -0.97 15.89 -15.95
CA LYS A 157 -0.39 15.72 -17.30
C LYS A 157 0.52 14.50 -17.38
N ARG A 158 1.44 14.32 -16.42
CA ARG A 158 2.33 13.15 -16.35
C ARG A 158 1.52 11.85 -16.26
N ALA A 159 0.46 11.83 -15.43
CA ALA A 159 -0.40 10.69 -15.34
C ALA A 159 -1.11 10.37 -16.67
N ALA A 160 -1.64 11.38 -17.36
CA ALA A 160 -2.24 11.22 -18.68
C ALA A 160 -1.24 10.68 -19.71
N ASP A 161 -0.03 11.22 -19.76
CA ASP A 161 1.04 10.78 -20.67
C ASP A 161 1.39 9.28 -20.42
N ILE A 162 1.43 8.83 -19.15
CA ILE A 162 1.64 7.42 -18.78
C ILE A 162 0.48 6.55 -19.31
N LEU A 163 -0.75 6.98 -19.11
CA LEU A 163 -1.93 6.24 -19.55
C LEU A 163 -2.09 6.17 -21.08
N GLU A 164 -1.73 7.23 -21.79
CA GLU A 164 -1.68 7.24 -23.25
C GLU A 164 -0.65 6.23 -23.78
N LEU A 165 0.51 6.13 -23.11
CA LEU A 165 1.60 5.24 -23.55
C LEU A 165 1.36 3.76 -23.22
N TYR A 166 0.83 3.47 -22.02
CA TYR A 166 0.77 2.11 -21.47
C TYR A 166 -0.65 1.56 -21.29
N GLY A 167 -1.68 2.36 -21.55
CA GLY A 167 -3.09 1.97 -21.40
C GLY A 167 -3.59 2.01 -19.96
N MET A 168 -4.91 1.80 -19.80
CA MET A 168 -5.63 1.96 -18.53
C MET A 168 -6.01 0.63 -17.85
N ASP A 169 -5.69 -0.52 -18.46
CA ASP A 169 -5.98 -1.81 -17.83
C ASP A 169 -5.21 -1.98 -16.52
N ARG A 170 -5.90 -2.47 -15.47
CA ARG A 170 -5.32 -2.63 -14.11
C ARG A 170 -4.59 -1.38 -13.61
N VAL A 171 -5.23 -0.24 -13.74
CA VAL A 171 -4.74 1.03 -13.20
C VAL A 171 -5.65 1.54 -12.11
N TRP A 172 -5.04 2.04 -11.05
CA TRP A 172 -5.69 2.76 -9.97
C TRP A 172 -5.15 4.19 -9.94
N ALA A 173 -6.02 5.18 -9.84
CA ALA A 173 -5.63 6.57 -9.64
C ALA A 173 -6.16 7.07 -8.31
N ASN A 174 -5.30 7.72 -7.55
CA ASN A 174 -5.65 8.30 -6.24
C ASN A 174 -5.03 9.68 -6.06
N SER A 175 -5.49 10.40 -5.04
CA SER A 175 -4.87 11.63 -4.56
C SER A 175 -4.17 11.36 -3.22
N ALA A 176 -3.03 11.99 -2.99
CA ALA A 176 -2.40 11.99 -1.67
C ALA A 176 -2.93 13.16 -0.84
N ALA A 177 -4.24 13.23 -0.68
CA ALA A 177 -4.92 14.30 0.05
C ALA A 177 -4.95 14.01 1.56
N ASP A 178 -3.79 13.75 2.12
CA ASP A 178 -3.55 13.39 3.51
C ASP A 178 -3.21 14.60 4.41
N TRP A 179 -3.46 15.83 3.92
CA TRP A 179 -3.22 17.11 4.62
C TRP A 179 -4.44 18.03 4.66
#